data_943f5ea30bc0fc8fbd577c63d2b2ddfe
#
_entry.id   943f5ea30bc0fc8fbd577c63d2b2ddfe
#
_cell.length_a   1.000
_cell.length_b   1.000
_cell.length_c   1.000
_cell.angle_alpha   90.00
_cell.angle_beta   90.00
_cell.angle_gamma   90.00
#
_symmetry.space_group_name_H-M   'P 1'
#
loop_
_entity.id
_entity.type
_entity.pdbx_description
1 polymer ?
#
loop_
_entity_poly.entity_id
_entity_poly.type
_entity_poly.pdbx_seq_one_letter_code
_entity_poly.pdbx_strand_id
1 'polypeptide(L)'
;YPYHVSRTNGEILYLAGIYTILDDGFLTCSLLTGPLEEEVIDYQNLVDYMPSIIDHEDKQEWLSGDISVEQAKTLLRPPHKTDLAVRPIAKSLFNQDISYDSMLNSCEYPEN
;
A
#
# COMPACT_ATOMS: atom_id res chain seq x y z
N TYR A 1 3.51 -12.25 -11.48
CA TYR A 1 4.67 -12.31 -10.57
C TYR A 1 4.40 -11.43 -9.36
N PRO A 2 4.42 -11.98 -8.13
CA PRO A 2 4.22 -11.18 -6.93
C PRO A 2 5.48 -10.39 -6.56
N TYR A 3 5.25 -9.17 -6.06
CA TYR A 3 6.28 -8.28 -5.57
C TYR A 3 5.94 -7.82 -4.17
N HIS A 4 6.95 -7.61 -3.37
CA HIS A 4 6.83 -7.02 -2.04
C HIS A 4 7.20 -5.54 -2.13
N VAL A 5 6.29 -4.69 -1.66
CA VAL A 5 6.50 -3.24 -1.62
C VAL A 5 6.65 -2.79 -0.17
N SER A 6 7.70 -2.06 0.11
CA SER A 6 8.00 -1.56 1.46
C SER A 6 8.65 -0.18 1.37
N ARG A 7 8.81 0.48 2.52
CA ARG A 7 9.63 1.69 2.59
C ARG A 7 11.09 1.30 2.55
N THR A 8 11.91 2.11 1.86
CA THR A 8 13.35 1.86 1.73
C THR A 8 14.07 1.84 3.07
N ASN A 9 13.57 2.56 4.07
CA ASN A 9 14.16 2.61 5.42
C ASN A 9 13.68 1.49 6.35
N GLY A 10 12.85 0.58 5.88
CA GLY A 10 12.33 -0.53 6.68
C GLY A 10 11.24 -0.16 7.67
N GLU A 11 10.78 1.08 7.70
CA GLU A 11 9.72 1.52 8.59
C GLU A 11 8.33 1.15 8.03
N ILE A 12 7.31 1.33 8.88
CA ILE A 12 5.92 1.00 8.52
C ILE A 12 5.44 1.85 7.35
N LEU A 13 4.80 1.20 6.39
CA LEU A 13 4.11 1.86 5.28
C LEU A 13 2.65 2.09 5.69
N TYR A 14 2.19 3.33 5.61
CA TYR A 14 0.82 3.69 5.93
C TYR A 14 -0.03 3.72 4.67
N LEU A 15 -1.16 3.02 4.71
CA LEU A 15 -2.14 2.99 3.63
C LEU A 15 -3.42 3.67 4.08
N ALA A 16 -4.04 4.42 3.18
CA ALA A 16 -5.28 5.13 3.48
C ALA A 16 -6.47 4.17 3.49
N GLY A 17 -7.26 4.25 4.53
CA GLY A 17 -8.51 3.49 4.63
C GLY A 17 -9.64 4.36 5.14
N ILE A 18 -10.85 3.91 4.92
CA ILE A 18 -12.06 4.50 5.48
C ILE A 18 -12.84 3.40 6.21
N TYR A 19 -13.64 3.80 7.19
CA TYR A 19 -14.44 2.83 7.94
C TYR A 19 -15.84 3.39 8.23
N THR A 20 -16.76 2.48 8.50
CA THR A 20 -18.11 2.79 8.93
C THR A 20 -18.51 1.83 10.04
N ILE A 21 -19.19 2.35 11.06
CA ILE A 21 -19.78 1.53 12.09
C ILE A 21 -21.25 1.30 11.71
N LEU A 22 -21.63 0.02 11.54
CA LEU A 22 -23.00 -0.36 11.19
C LEU A 22 -23.92 -0.25 12.39
N ASP A 23 -25.25 -0.25 12.15
CA ASP A 23 -26.27 -0.13 13.19
C ASP A 23 -26.19 -1.24 14.25
N ASP A 24 -25.71 -2.41 13.87
CA ASP A 24 -25.49 -3.55 14.77
C ASP A 24 -24.18 -3.49 15.56
N GLY A 25 -23.40 -2.44 15.37
CA GLY A 25 -22.12 -2.22 16.04
C GLY A 25 -20.92 -2.82 15.34
N PHE A 26 -21.09 -3.55 14.23
CA PHE A 26 -19.99 -4.05 13.46
C PHE A 26 -19.28 -2.93 12.69
N LEU A 27 -17.96 -3.04 12.62
CA LEU A 27 -17.13 -2.10 11.90
C LEU A 27 -16.76 -2.68 10.54
N THR A 28 -16.95 -1.87 9.48
CA THR A 28 -16.47 -2.20 8.14
C THR A 28 -15.40 -1.21 7.73
N CYS A 29 -14.41 -1.67 6.98
CA CYS A 29 -13.36 -0.81 6.47
C CYS A 29 -13.01 -1.17 5.03
N SER A 30 -12.47 -0.19 4.31
CA SER A 30 -12.00 -0.36 2.93
C SER A 30 -10.71 0.40 2.74
N LEU A 31 -9.79 -0.18 1.99
CA LEU A 31 -8.62 0.54 1.51
C LEU A 31 -9.02 1.44 0.35
N LEU A 32 -8.49 2.64 0.34
CA LEU A 32 -8.60 3.53 -0.80
C LEU A 32 -7.52 3.17 -1.82
N THR A 33 -7.84 3.33 -3.10
CA THR A 33 -6.90 3.09 -4.19
C THR A 33 -6.73 4.37 -5.01
N GLY A 34 -5.60 4.48 -5.66
CA GLY A 34 -5.28 5.63 -6.48
C GLY A 34 -4.26 5.28 -7.55
N PRO A 35 -3.74 6.29 -8.26
CA PRO A 35 -2.73 6.08 -9.29
C PRO A 35 -1.48 5.41 -8.74
N LEU A 36 -0.78 4.70 -9.62
CA LEU A 36 0.49 4.06 -9.25
C LEU A 36 1.55 5.10 -8.90
N GLU A 37 2.31 4.82 -7.86
CA GLU A 37 3.54 5.56 -7.57
C GLU A 37 4.60 5.23 -8.62
N GLU A 38 5.49 6.18 -8.89
CA GLU A 38 6.52 6.04 -9.93
C GLU A 38 7.37 4.78 -9.73
N GLU A 39 7.73 4.49 -8.48
CA GLU A 39 8.56 3.33 -8.13
C GLU A 39 7.86 1.99 -8.42
N VAL A 40 6.55 1.99 -8.56
CA VAL A 40 5.73 0.78 -8.73
C VAL A 40 5.29 0.56 -10.17
N ILE A 41 5.26 1.60 -10.97
CA ILE A 41 4.71 1.56 -12.34
C ILE A 41 5.26 0.40 -13.17
N ASP A 42 6.58 0.18 -13.13
CA ASP A 42 7.24 -0.84 -13.96
C ASP A 42 6.98 -2.27 -13.48
N TYR A 43 6.43 -2.43 -12.28
CA TYR A 43 6.19 -3.73 -11.67
C TYR A 43 4.71 -4.12 -11.67
N GLN A 44 3.83 -3.17 -11.98
CA GLN A 44 2.39 -3.45 -12.04
C GLN A 44 2.03 -4.06 -13.38
N ASN A 45 1.44 -5.24 -13.36
CA ASN A 45 1.14 -5.99 -14.57
C ASN A 45 -0.33 -6.34 -14.77
N LEU A 46 -1.22 -5.96 -13.86
CA LEU A 46 -2.64 -6.32 -13.95
C LEU A 46 -3.59 -5.13 -13.91
N VAL A 47 -3.29 -4.10 -13.15
CA VAL A 47 -4.18 -2.96 -12.97
C VAL A 47 -3.38 -1.66 -12.91
N ASP A 48 -4.07 -0.54 -13.10
CA ASP A 48 -3.45 0.80 -13.14
C ASP A 48 -3.60 1.55 -11.82
N TYR A 49 -3.87 0.85 -10.74
CA TYR A 49 -4.07 1.46 -9.43
C TYR A 49 -3.38 0.64 -8.34
N MET A 50 -3.17 1.27 -7.20
CA MET A 50 -2.62 0.65 -6.01
C MET A 50 -3.28 1.24 -4.76
N PRO A 51 -3.13 0.61 -3.58
CA PRO A 51 -3.57 1.24 -2.34
C PRO A 51 -2.93 2.62 -2.19
N SER A 52 -3.72 3.60 -1.80
CA SER A 52 -3.22 4.97 -1.61
C SER A 52 -2.35 5.04 -0.38
N ILE A 53 -1.17 5.64 -0.53
CA ILE A 53 -0.20 5.80 0.55
C ILE A 53 -0.47 7.10 1.29
N ILE A 54 -0.27 7.08 2.60
CA ILE A 54 -0.22 8.29 3.43
C ILE A 54 1.22 8.46 3.90
N ASP A 55 1.80 9.63 3.66
CA ASP A 55 3.10 9.96 4.19
C ASP A 55 3.07 10.02 5.71
N HIS A 56 4.15 9.59 6.35
CA HIS A 56 4.25 9.53 7.81
C HIS A 56 3.87 10.87 8.47
N GLU A 57 4.30 11.97 7.90
CA GLU A 57 4.04 13.30 8.44
C GLU A 57 2.58 13.73 8.31
N ASP A 58 1.81 13.10 7.42
CA ASP A 58 0.41 13.44 7.13
C ASP A 58 -0.59 12.55 7.87
N LYS A 59 -0.14 11.52 8.57
CA LYS A 59 -1.04 10.53 9.19
C LYS A 59 -1.98 11.12 10.23
N GLN A 60 -1.52 12.09 11.02
CA GLN A 60 -2.34 12.71 12.05
C GLN A 60 -3.43 13.57 11.42
N GLU A 61 -3.13 14.28 10.36
CA GLU A 61 -4.12 15.05 9.62
C GLU A 61 -5.19 14.14 9.03
N TRP A 62 -4.77 13.02 8.42
CA TRP A 62 -5.71 12.02 7.89
C TRP A 62 -6.63 11.48 8.96
N LEU A 63 -6.12 11.20 10.15
CA LEU A 63 -6.88 10.60 11.26
C LEU A 63 -7.70 11.62 12.05
N SER A 64 -7.53 12.92 11.84
CA SER A 64 -8.17 13.96 12.63
C SER A 64 -9.70 13.98 12.52
N GLY A 65 -10.24 13.52 11.40
CA GLY A 65 -11.67 13.55 11.13
C GLY A 65 -12.21 14.92 10.71
N ASP A 66 -11.35 15.93 10.68
CA ASP A 66 -11.76 17.32 10.40
C ASP A 66 -11.36 17.80 9.01
N ILE A 67 -10.72 16.96 8.22
CA ILE A 67 -10.28 17.36 6.89
C ILE A 67 -11.44 17.37 5.90
N SER A 68 -11.40 18.32 4.96
CA SER A 68 -12.36 18.35 3.86
C SER A 68 -12.01 17.29 2.82
N VAL A 69 -12.96 17.02 1.92
CA VAL A 69 -12.73 16.10 0.80
C VAL A 69 -11.54 16.59 -0.06
N GLU A 70 -11.43 17.88 -0.27
CA GLU A 70 -10.34 18.46 -1.06
C GLU A 70 -8.98 18.27 -0.38
N GLN A 71 -8.91 18.44 0.93
CA GLN A 71 -7.70 18.17 1.70
C GLN A 71 -7.33 16.69 1.65
N ALA A 72 -8.31 15.80 1.80
CA ALA A 72 -8.10 14.36 1.70
C ALA A 72 -7.52 13.98 0.32
N LYS A 73 -8.07 14.51 -0.76
CA LYS A 73 -7.57 14.27 -2.11
C LYS A 73 -6.13 14.74 -2.27
N THR A 74 -5.78 15.87 -1.66
CA THR A 74 -4.42 16.41 -1.71
C THR A 74 -3.43 15.48 -1.01
N LEU A 75 -3.80 14.95 0.16
CA LEU A 75 -2.94 14.01 0.90
C LEU A 75 -2.73 12.69 0.16
N LEU A 76 -3.73 12.26 -0.62
CA LEU A 76 -3.67 11.00 -1.36
C LEU A 76 -2.97 11.11 -2.71
N ARG A 77 -2.73 12.31 -3.20
CA ARG A 77 -2.18 12.51 -4.56
C ARG A 77 -0.69 12.20 -4.61
N PRO A 78 -0.27 11.30 -5.52
CA PRO A 78 1.15 11.13 -5.78
C PRO A 78 1.76 12.35 -6.50
N PRO A 79 3.09 12.55 -6.46
CA PRO A 79 4.05 11.68 -5.77
C PRO A 79 4.05 11.91 -4.26
N HIS A 80 4.29 10.85 -3.52
CA HIS A 80 4.47 10.90 -2.08
C HIS A 80 5.95 11.05 -1.72
N LYS A 81 6.22 11.55 -0.52
CA LYS A 81 7.60 11.68 0.01
C LYS A 81 8.16 10.35 0.49
N THR A 82 7.28 9.38 0.69
CA THR A 82 7.66 8.03 1.12
C THR A 82 8.39 7.32 0.00
N ASP A 83 9.64 6.94 0.23
CA ASP A 83 10.43 6.16 -0.72
C ASP A 83 10.05 4.68 -0.63
N LEU A 84 9.75 4.09 -1.77
CA LEU A 84 9.33 2.70 -1.88
C LEU A 84 10.42 1.82 -2.45
N ALA A 85 10.55 0.63 -1.88
CA ALA A 85 11.38 -0.45 -2.41
C ALA A 85 10.45 -1.56 -2.90
N VAL A 86 10.69 -2.05 -4.11
CA VAL A 86 9.93 -3.11 -4.74
C VAL A 86 10.87 -4.27 -5.01
N ARG A 87 10.51 -5.47 -4.55
CA ARG A 87 11.33 -6.65 -4.79
C ARG A 87 10.46 -7.87 -5.10
N PRO A 88 10.92 -8.77 -5.97
CA PRO A 88 10.18 -9.98 -6.27
C PRO A 88 10.20 -10.95 -5.07
N ILE A 89 9.10 -11.67 -4.89
CA ILE A 89 8.98 -12.72 -3.89
C ILE A 89 8.49 -14.01 -4.56
N ALA A 90 8.67 -15.13 -3.88
CA ALA A 90 8.34 -16.43 -4.45
C ALA A 90 6.82 -16.56 -4.69
N LYS A 91 6.43 -17.07 -5.87
CA LYS A 91 5.01 -17.34 -6.20
C LYS A 91 4.37 -18.32 -5.24
N SER A 92 5.15 -19.22 -4.65
CA SER A 92 4.66 -20.19 -3.66
C SER A 92 4.07 -19.55 -2.42
N LEU A 93 4.29 -18.26 -2.20
CA LEU A 93 3.69 -17.49 -1.12
C LEU A 93 2.17 -17.69 -1.01
N PHE A 94 1.49 -17.79 -2.14
CA PHE A 94 0.02 -17.89 -2.17
C PHE A 94 -0.50 -19.32 -2.14
N ASN A 95 0.39 -20.32 -2.21
CA ASN A 95 0.03 -21.72 -2.36
C ASN A 95 0.50 -22.60 -1.21
N GLN A 96 1.24 -22.05 -0.26
CA GLN A 96 1.85 -22.78 0.84
C GLN A 96 1.68 -22.02 2.15
N ASP A 97 1.70 -22.77 3.24
CA ASP A 97 1.80 -22.19 4.58
C ASP A 97 3.25 -21.78 4.79
N ILE A 98 3.51 -20.48 4.68
CA ILE A 98 4.87 -19.90 4.70
C ILE A 98 5.01 -19.00 5.92
N SER A 99 6.19 -19.08 6.58
CA SER A 99 6.50 -18.15 7.66
C SER A 99 6.69 -16.73 7.14
N TYR A 100 6.52 -15.75 8.03
CA TYR A 100 6.73 -14.35 7.69
C TYR A 100 8.11 -14.10 7.08
N ASP A 101 9.15 -14.72 7.62
CA ASP A 101 10.51 -14.57 7.10
C ASP A 101 10.64 -15.09 5.67
N SER A 102 9.98 -16.20 5.36
CA SER A 102 9.96 -16.74 4.00
C SER A 102 9.25 -15.81 3.02
N MET A 103 8.20 -15.14 3.47
CA MET A 103 7.47 -14.18 2.65
C MET A 103 8.35 -13.01 2.21
N LEU A 104 9.33 -12.63 3.01
CA LEU A 104 10.20 -11.49 2.75
C LEU A 104 11.46 -11.86 1.95
N ASN A 105 11.68 -13.13 1.67
CA ASN A 105 12.82 -13.57 0.88
C ASN A 105 12.66 -13.12 -0.57
N SER A 106 13.68 -12.44 -1.08
CA SER A 106 13.72 -12.06 -2.48
C SER A 106 13.93 -13.27 -3.38
N CYS A 107 13.39 -13.24 -4.57
CA CYS A 107 13.65 -14.22 -5.60
C CYS A 107 13.89 -13.52 -6.94
N GLU A 108 14.47 -14.24 -7.89
CA GLU A 108 14.66 -13.72 -9.25
C GLU A 108 13.55 -14.23 -10.15
N TYR A 109 13.04 -13.33 -10.98
CA TYR A 109 12.06 -13.70 -12.01
C TYR A 109 12.75 -13.74 -13.37
N PRO A 110 12.29 -14.62 -14.27
CA PRO A 110 12.82 -14.62 -15.62
C PRO A 110 12.54 -13.28 -16.30
N GLU A 111 13.49 -12.80 -17.09
CA GLU A 111 13.28 -11.62 -17.92
C GLU A 111 12.30 -11.95 -19.05
N ASN A 112 11.40 -11.02 -19.30
CA ASN A 112 10.44 -11.15 -20.40
C ASN A 112 10.88 -10.30 -21.58
#